data_be4d01964ad745ab591b2c3b670e7dd5
#
_entry.id   be4d01964ad745ab591b2c3b670e7dd5
#
_cell.length_a   1.000
_cell.length_b   1.000
_cell.length_c   1.000
_cell.angle_alpha   90.00
_cell.angle_beta   90.00
_cell.angle_gamma   90.00
#
_symmetry.space_group_name_H-M   'P 1'
#
loop_
_entity.id
_entity.type
_entity.pdbx_description
1 polymer ?
#
loop_
_entity_poly.entity_id
_entity_poly.type
_entity_poly.pdbx_seq_one_letter_code
_entity_poly.pdbx_strand_id
1 'polypeptide(L)'
;MCNNLLDCYNTDVADAARRILQGTYSDKLFEFTSGNDRHRKIAPKWLSGFQLNTSADHIILASGTQNALAITLLSLFKAGDKIVSDVYTYSNFISLAKQLGIQLIPAEADREGMMPDSLEKQCNLMDIKGVYLMPSYHNPTSITMSAERRKEISLVIKKQNILLIEDDTYGFMAGSKLPPLAALIPENTVYVHGLSKSLSSGLRIAYVVIPYQYQKLFHTTANNITLKIPMLNAEIASELILSGMAEDMIKKKCKLSKERNQLYAKFFPDSVSTNPYGFFQWLPLPEKTDGYHFEVQAEKREVTVLCSDRFAVGNTSRLSAIRIATCSPKQQ
;
A
#
# COMPACT_ATOMS: atom_id res chain seq x y z
N MET A 1 9.71 11.37 -0.38
CA MET A 1 9.02 10.31 -1.12
C MET A 1 9.94 9.12 -1.17
N CYS A 2 9.45 7.87 -0.99
CA CYS A 2 10.24 6.71 -1.35
C CYS A 2 10.35 6.67 -2.87
N ASN A 3 11.25 7.45 -3.42
CA ASN A 3 11.46 7.49 -4.85
C ASN A 3 12.21 6.23 -5.28
N ASN A 4 11.63 5.55 -6.24
CA ASN A 4 12.27 4.63 -7.16
C ASN A 4 12.97 3.43 -6.53
N LEU A 5 12.19 2.67 -5.84
CA LEU A 5 12.51 1.33 -5.49
C LEU A 5 12.76 0.50 -6.73
N LEU A 6 14.04 0.22 -6.98
CA LEU A 6 14.46 -0.85 -7.86
C LEU A 6 13.83 -0.80 -9.26
N ASP A 7 13.79 0.37 -9.87
CA ASP A 7 13.50 0.50 -11.31
C ASP A 7 14.64 -0.10 -12.18
N CYS A 8 15.58 -0.85 -11.56
CA CYS A 8 16.63 -1.56 -12.27
C CYS A 8 16.12 -2.66 -13.21
N TYR A 9 14.82 -2.95 -13.18
CA TYR A 9 14.15 -3.92 -14.10
C TYR A 9 13.21 -3.23 -15.09
N ASN A 10 13.39 -1.95 -15.35
CA ASN A 10 12.62 -1.24 -16.38
C ASN A 10 12.85 -1.81 -17.80
N THR A 11 13.95 -2.54 -18.03
CA THR A 11 14.15 -3.30 -19.27
C THR A 11 13.06 -4.33 -19.50
N ASP A 12 12.67 -5.09 -18.47
CA ASP A 12 11.60 -6.09 -18.58
C ASP A 12 10.25 -5.42 -18.93
N VAL A 13 9.97 -4.25 -18.34
CA VAL A 13 8.80 -3.43 -18.64
C VAL A 13 8.84 -2.87 -20.08
N ALA A 14 10.01 -2.38 -20.51
CA ALA A 14 10.20 -1.84 -21.86
C ALA A 14 10.05 -2.93 -22.92
N ASP A 15 10.56 -4.13 -22.67
CA ASP A 15 10.44 -5.27 -23.58
C ASP A 15 9.00 -5.77 -23.68
N ALA A 16 8.26 -5.80 -22.57
CA ALA A 16 6.82 -6.07 -22.60
C ALA A 16 6.06 -5.01 -23.44
N ALA A 17 6.37 -3.73 -23.25
CA ALA A 17 5.78 -2.65 -24.03
C ALA A 17 6.06 -2.79 -25.53
N ARG A 18 7.31 -3.10 -25.92
CA ARG A 18 7.67 -3.31 -27.34
C ARG A 18 6.86 -4.46 -27.96
N ARG A 19 6.75 -5.61 -27.28
CA ARG A 19 5.95 -6.74 -27.77
C ARG A 19 4.49 -6.37 -27.95
N ILE A 20 3.91 -5.63 -27.00
CA ILE A 20 2.51 -5.20 -27.06
C ILE A 20 2.28 -4.25 -28.25
N LEU A 21 3.17 -3.27 -28.45
CA LEU A 21 3.05 -2.27 -29.53
C LEU A 21 3.29 -2.89 -30.92
N GLN A 22 4.00 -4.00 -31.01
CA GLN A 22 4.21 -4.74 -32.27
C GLN A 22 3.12 -5.79 -32.50
N GLY A 23 2.26 -6.06 -31.54
CA GLY A 23 1.20 -7.06 -31.62
C GLY A 23 -0.05 -6.57 -32.37
N THR A 24 -0.90 -7.51 -32.76
CA THR A 24 -2.17 -7.26 -33.49
C THR A 24 -3.21 -6.49 -32.67
N TYR A 25 -2.97 -6.27 -31.38
CA TYR A 25 -3.87 -5.55 -30.47
C TYR A 25 -3.49 -4.08 -30.27
N SER A 26 -2.40 -3.62 -30.91
CA SER A 26 -1.84 -2.27 -30.70
C SER A 26 -2.85 -1.15 -30.93
N ASP A 27 -3.67 -1.23 -31.95
CA ASP A 27 -4.63 -0.19 -32.30
C ASP A 27 -5.69 0.02 -31.22
N LYS A 28 -6.12 -1.07 -30.55
CA LYS A 28 -7.14 -1.01 -29.49
C LYS A 28 -6.66 -0.39 -28.18
N LEU A 29 -5.35 -0.25 -27.99
CA LEU A 29 -4.78 0.35 -26.78
C LEU A 29 -5.09 1.85 -26.65
N PHE A 30 -5.34 2.49 -27.80
CA PHE A 30 -5.61 3.93 -27.89
C PHE A 30 -7.09 4.24 -28.08
N GLU A 31 -7.94 3.22 -28.24
CA GLU A 31 -9.38 3.40 -28.32
C GLU A 31 -9.96 3.74 -26.94
N PHE A 32 -10.90 4.69 -26.91
CA PHE A 32 -11.69 4.99 -25.74
C PHE A 32 -12.81 3.94 -25.57
N THR A 33 -12.43 2.71 -25.21
CA THR A 33 -13.39 1.62 -24.98
C THR A 33 -13.70 1.45 -23.49
N SER A 34 -14.84 0.83 -23.19
CA SER A 34 -15.21 0.38 -21.82
C SER A 34 -14.33 -0.78 -21.26
N GLY A 35 -13.36 -1.18 -22.00
CA GLY A 35 -12.61 -2.42 -22.05
C GLY A 35 -11.62 -2.75 -20.95
N ASN A 36 -11.92 -2.48 -19.68
CA ASN A 36 -11.10 -2.98 -18.57
C ASN A 36 -11.41 -4.44 -18.19
N ASP A 37 -12.36 -5.09 -18.83
CA ASP A 37 -12.79 -6.45 -18.49
C ASP A 37 -11.67 -7.47 -18.63
N ARG A 38 -10.87 -7.38 -19.69
CA ARG A 38 -9.70 -8.25 -19.88
C ARG A 38 -8.72 -8.11 -18.70
N HIS A 39 -8.38 -6.90 -18.33
CA HIS A 39 -7.42 -6.61 -17.27
C HIS A 39 -7.97 -7.00 -15.89
N ARG A 40 -9.28 -6.82 -15.65
CA ARG A 40 -9.94 -7.29 -14.43
C ARG A 40 -9.90 -8.82 -14.29
N LYS A 41 -10.07 -9.56 -15.39
CA LYS A 41 -10.03 -11.02 -15.39
C LYS A 41 -8.67 -11.62 -15.04
N ILE A 42 -7.60 -10.86 -15.17
CA ILE A 42 -6.24 -11.28 -14.81
C ILE A 42 -5.97 -11.10 -13.31
N ALA A 43 -6.56 -10.08 -12.70
CA ALA A 43 -6.33 -9.73 -11.30
C ALA A 43 -6.60 -10.86 -10.30
N PRO A 44 -7.66 -11.70 -10.42
CA PRO A 44 -7.88 -12.82 -9.51
C PRO A 44 -6.71 -13.81 -9.48
N LYS A 45 -6.13 -14.14 -10.65
CA LYS A 45 -4.95 -15.00 -10.75
C LYS A 45 -3.76 -14.39 -10.00
N TRP A 46 -3.53 -13.10 -10.18
CA TRP A 46 -2.46 -12.39 -9.49
C TRP A 46 -2.68 -12.35 -7.98
N LEU A 47 -3.89 -12.00 -7.53
CA LEU A 47 -4.24 -11.86 -6.13
C LEU A 47 -4.26 -13.19 -5.37
N SER A 48 -4.55 -14.30 -6.06
CA SER A 48 -4.47 -15.63 -5.45
C SER A 48 -3.06 -15.99 -4.97
N GLY A 49 -2.01 -15.45 -5.61
CA GLY A 49 -0.62 -15.55 -5.15
C GLY A 49 -0.38 -14.88 -3.78
N PHE A 50 -1.25 -13.98 -3.36
CA PHE A 50 -1.26 -13.30 -2.05
C PHE A 50 -2.36 -13.83 -1.12
N GLN A 51 -2.87 -15.04 -1.37
CA GLN A 51 -3.95 -15.68 -0.61
C GLN A 51 -5.28 -14.92 -0.57
N LEU A 52 -5.54 -14.09 -1.57
CA LEU A 52 -6.83 -13.43 -1.74
C LEU A 52 -7.58 -14.04 -2.91
N ASN A 53 -8.56 -14.88 -2.59
CA ASN A 53 -9.47 -15.44 -3.59
C ASN A 53 -10.62 -14.45 -3.83
N THR A 54 -10.75 -14.00 -5.08
CA THR A 54 -11.79 -13.05 -5.49
C THR A 54 -12.18 -13.30 -6.95
N SER A 55 -13.25 -12.69 -7.41
CA SER A 55 -13.66 -12.72 -8.82
C SER A 55 -13.44 -11.37 -9.50
N ALA A 56 -13.38 -11.36 -10.82
CA ALA A 56 -13.24 -10.15 -11.61
C ALA A 56 -14.36 -9.13 -11.37
N ASP A 57 -15.55 -9.60 -10.97
CA ASP A 57 -16.70 -8.72 -10.71
C ASP A 57 -16.53 -7.87 -9.45
N HIS A 58 -15.70 -8.31 -8.51
CA HIS A 58 -15.36 -7.55 -7.31
C HIS A 58 -14.20 -6.58 -7.52
N ILE A 59 -13.62 -6.50 -8.74
CA ILE A 59 -12.39 -5.75 -8.98
C ILE A 59 -12.65 -4.54 -9.87
N ILE A 60 -12.13 -3.40 -9.43
CA ILE A 60 -11.88 -2.25 -10.31
C ILE A 60 -10.38 -2.00 -10.44
N LEU A 61 -9.99 -1.40 -11.56
CA LEU A 61 -8.65 -0.90 -11.76
C LEU A 61 -8.59 0.59 -11.46
N ALA A 62 -7.49 1.00 -10.83
CA ALA A 62 -7.21 2.41 -10.53
C ALA A 62 -5.83 2.82 -11.04
N SER A 63 -5.62 4.13 -11.23
CA SER A 63 -4.34 4.71 -11.67
C SER A 63 -3.32 4.78 -10.53
N GLY A 64 -3.04 3.61 -9.91
CA GLY A 64 -2.15 3.42 -8.78
C GLY A 64 -2.85 3.62 -7.43
N THR A 65 -2.14 3.26 -6.35
CA THR A 65 -2.67 3.22 -4.98
C THR A 65 -3.27 4.55 -4.53
N GLN A 66 -2.63 5.69 -4.82
CA GLN A 66 -3.14 7.00 -4.40
C GLN A 66 -4.50 7.32 -5.03
N ASN A 67 -4.70 6.98 -6.31
CA ASN A 67 -5.99 7.13 -6.97
C ASN A 67 -7.02 6.14 -6.41
N ALA A 68 -6.62 4.90 -6.13
CA ALA A 68 -7.48 3.91 -5.48
C ALA A 68 -7.98 4.38 -4.12
N LEU A 69 -7.09 4.93 -3.28
CA LEU A 69 -7.45 5.49 -1.98
C LEU A 69 -8.39 6.69 -2.10
N ALA A 70 -8.15 7.59 -3.08
CA ALA A 70 -9.02 8.72 -3.33
C ALA A 70 -10.44 8.26 -3.74
N ILE A 71 -10.55 7.30 -4.67
CA ILE A 71 -11.82 6.70 -5.06
C ILE A 71 -12.51 6.07 -3.85
N THR A 72 -11.76 5.32 -3.02
CA THR A 72 -12.31 4.67 -1.82
C THR A 72 -12.89 5.69 -0.84
N LEU A 73 -12.12 6.73 -0.50
CA LEU A 73 -12.58 7.74 0.45
C LEU A 73 -13.78 8.51 -0.09
N LEU A 74 -13.77 8.91 -1.34
CA LEU A 74 -14.88 9.64 -1.97
C LEU A 74 -16.13 8.77 -2.19
N SER A 75 -15.96 7.45 -2.30
CA SER A 75 -17.10 6.52 -2.42
C SER A 75 -17.78 6.24 -1.09
N LEU A 76 -17.02 6.12 0.00
CA LEU A 76 -17.54 5.51 1.23
C LEU A 76 -17.62 6.47 2.41
N PHE A 77 -16.94 7.62 2.33
CA PHE A 77 -16.85 8.56 3.45
C PHE A 77 -17.20 9.98 3.01
N LYS A 78 -17.56 10.80 3.96
CA LYS A 78 -17.87 12.23 3.79
C LYS A 78 -17.08 13.08 4.75
N ALA A 79 -17.04 14.38 4.52
CA ALA A 79 -16.43 15.34 5.44
C ALA A 79 -17.04 15.20 6.85
N GLY A 80 -16.19 15.17 7.87
CA GLY A 80 -16.54 14.94 9.26
C GLY A 80 -16.52 13.47 9.71
N ASP A 81 -16.50 12.50 8.80
CA ASP A 81 -16.36 11.09 9.15
C ASP A 81 -14.99 10.82 9.81
N LYS A 82 -14.99 9.83 10.70
CA LYS A 82 -13.80 9.44 11.46
C LYS A 82 -13.30 8.07 11.00
N ILE A 83 -12.01 8.01 10.69
CA ILE A 83 -11.30 6.78 10.31
C ILE A 83 -10.17 6.55 11.30
N VAL A 84 -10.10 5.37 11.91
CA VAL A 84 -8.98 4.99 12.78
C VAL A 84 -7.77 4.60 11.91
N SER A 85 -6.58 4.97 12.36
CA SER A 85 -5.31 4.50 11.79
C SER A 85 -4.27 4.32 12.88
N ASP A 86 -3.14 3.72 12.56
CA ASP A 86 -2.00 3.72 13.45
C ASP A 86 -1.55 5.17 13.77
N VAL A 87 -0.86 5.37 14.91
CA VAL A 87 -0.29 6.67 15.33
C VAL A 87 0.62 7.27 14.24
N TYR A 88 1.34 6.42 13.54
CA TYR A 88 2.06 6.77 12.32
C TYR A 88 1.44 6.01 11.16
N THR A 89 1.23 6.67 10.04
CA THR A 89 0.69 6.01 8.85
C THR A 89 1.17 6.71 7.56
N TYR A 90 0.75 6.23 6.42
CA TYR A 90 1.17 6.74 5.11
C TYR A 90 0.85 8.24 4.96
N SER A 91 1.87 9.06 4.80
CA SER A 91 1.75 10.53 4.78
C SER A 91 0.78 11.07 3.73
N ASN A 92 0.74 10.43 2.54
CA ASN A 92 -0.22 10.87 1.52
C ASN A 92 -1.66 10.47 1.83
N PHE A 93 -1.89 9.39 2.62
CA PHE A 93 -3.22 9.08 3.12
C PHE A 93 -3.67 10.14 4.13
N ILE A 94 -2.78 10.58 5.03
CA ILE A 94 -3.05 11.67 5.97
C ILE A 94 -3.45 12.95 5.21
N SER A 95 -2.66 13.32 4.19
CA SER A 95 -2.92 14.51 3.38
C SER A 95 -4.25 14.41 2.64
N LEU A 96 -4.55 13.25 2.07
CA LEU A 96 -5.78 13.00 1.33
C LEU A 96 -7.01 13.07 2.25
N ALA A 97 -6.97 12.40 3.41
CA ALA A 97 -8.03 12.46 4.40
C ALA A 97 -8.31 13.90 4.84
N LYS A 98 -7.24 14.66 5.14
CA LYS A 98 -7.34 16.08 5.49
C LYS A 98 -8.01 16.92 4.37
N GLN A 99 -7.62 16.72 3.11
CA GLN A 99 -8.21 17.42 1.97
C GLN A 99 -9.70 17.12 1.80
N LEU A 100 -10.13 15.92 2.14
CA LEU A 100 -11.53 15.50 2.08
C LEU A 100 -12.33 15.81 3.35
N GLY A 101 -11.72 16.47 4.33
CA GLY A 101 -12.36 16.79 5.61
C GLY A 101 -12.60 15.59 6.50
N ILE A 102 -11.95 14.45 6.24
CA ILE A 102 -12.05 13.22 7.02
C ILE A 102 -11.07 13.30 8.20
N GLN A 103 -11.54 12.92 9.39
CA GLN A 103 -10.75 12.96 10.61
C GLN A 103 -10.05 11.61 10.84
N LEU A 104 -8.72 11.62 10.89
CA LEU A 104 -7.96 10.44 11.30
C LEU A 104 -7.82 10.39 12.81
N ILE A 105 -8.21 9.28 13.40
CA ILE A 105 -8.16 9.01 14.84
C ILE A 105 -7.03 8.00 15.09
N PRO A 106 -6.00 8.36 15.88
CA PRO A 106 -4.89 7.46 16.15
C PRO A 106 -5.32 6.34 17.12
N ALA A 107 -4.94 5.11 16.82
CA ALA A 107 -4.97 3.98 17.73
C ALA A 107 -3.55 3.59 18.13
N GLU A 108 -3.37 3.15 19.38
CA GLU A 108 -2.09 2.67 19.87
C GLU A 108 -1.67 1.40 19.13
N ALA A 109 -0.36 1.25 18.98
CA ALA A 109 0.27 0.13 18.31
C ALA A 109 1.45 -0.39 19.14
N ASP A 110 1.73 -1.68 19.01
CA ASP A 110 2.88 -2.34 19.57
C ASP A 110 3.82 -2.89 18.48
N ARG A 111 4.64 -3.88 18.80
CA ARG A 111 5.58 -4.49 17.83
C ARG A 111 4.89 -5.29 16.72
N GLU A 112 3.59 -5.55 16.84
CA GLU A 112 2.78 -6.25 15.84
C GLU A 112 1.80 -5.32 15.09
N GLY A 113 1.88 -4.01 15.31
CA GLY A 113 1.01 -2.99 14.74
C GLY A 113 -0.16 -2.63 15.64
N MET A 114 -1.26 -2.17 15.07
CA MET A 114 -2.42 -1.68 15.81
C MET A 114 -2.91 -2.69 16.86
N MET A 115 -3.13 -2.20 18.09
CA MET A 115 -3.68 -3.00 19.19
C MET A 115 -5.20 -3.12 19.05
N PRO A 116 -5.77 -4.35 19.10
CA PRO A 116 -7.24 -4.56 18.98
C PRO A 116 -8.04 -3.79 20.03
N ASP A 117 -7.57 -3.79 21.29
CA ASP A 117 -8.23 -3.08 22.38
C ASP A 117 -8.25 -1.58 22.15
N SER A 118 -7.19 -1.01 21.54
CA SER A 118 -7.15 0.40 21.20
C SER A 118 -8.12 0.73 20.08
N LEU A 119 -8.24 -0.12 19.04
CA LEU A 119 -9.25 0.04 18.00
C LEU A 119 -10.66 -0.01 18.59
N GLU A 120 -10.95 -1.02 19.41
CA GLU A 120 -12.26 -1.18 20.05
C GLU A 120 -12.60 0.01 20.96
N LYS A 121 -11.64 0.51 21.73
CA LYS A 121 -11.76 1.70 22.57
C LYS A 121 -12.18 2.92 21.73
N GLN A 122 -11.51 3.16 20.59
CA GLN A 122 -11.88 4.30 19.73
C GLN A 122 -13.29 4.15 19.17
N CYS A 123 -13.70 2.95 18.77
CA CYS A 123 -15.05 2.68 18.29
C CYS A 123 -16.13 2.91 19.37
N ASN A 124 -15.81 2.57 20.63
CA ASN A 124 -16.74 2.78 21.75
C ASN A 124 -16.86 4.26 22.17
N LEU A 125 -15.80 5.04 21.95
CA LEU A 125 -15.76 6.47 22.33
C LEU A 125 -16.31 7.40 21.25
N MET A 126 -16.27 7.01 19.98
CA MET A 126 -16.60 7.87 18.86
C MET A 126 -17.34 7.08 17.78
N ASP A 127 -18.12 7.80 16.95
CA ASP A 127 -18.77 7.26 15.75
C ASP A 127 -17.71 7.03 14.65
N ILE A 128 -16.98 5.92 14.76
CA ILE A 128 -15.96 5.50 13.79
C ILE A 128 -16.65 4.86 12.59
N LYS A 129 -16.29 5.30 11.38
CA LYS A 129 -16.83 4.77 10.12
C LYS A 129 -15.94 3.74 9.46
N GLY A 130 -14.65 3.77 9.77
CA GLY A 130 -13.71 2.82 9.18
C GLY A 130 -12.35 2.82 9.87
N VAL A 131 -11.49 1.92 9.42
CA VAL A 131 -10.09 1.79 9.80
C VAL A 131 -9.22 1.66 8.56
N TYR A 132 -8.05 2.31 8.56
CA TYR A 132 -7.04 2.19 7.51
C TYR A 132 -5.81 1.46 8.03
N LEU A 133 -5.42 0.38 7.36
CA LEU A 133 -4.30 -0.47 7.76
C LEU A 133 -3.38 -0.82 6.60
N MET A 134 -2.09 -1.02 6.91
CA MET A 134 -1.05 -1.55 6.03
C MET A 134 -0.41 -2.79 6.68
N PRO A 135 -1.10 -3.93 6.77
CA PRO A 135 -0.71 -5.04 7.64
C PRO A 135 0.48 -5.86 7.14
N SER A 136 0.76 -5.85 5.83
CA SER A 136 1.81 -6.71 5.23
C SER A 136 3.21 -6.13 5.37
N TYR A 137 3.34 -4.81 5.32
CA TYR A 137 4.55 -4.06 5.59
C TYR A 137 4.19 -2.60 5.84
N HIS A 138 4.14 -2.23 7.10
CA HIS A 138 3.60 -0.95 7.51
C HIS A 138 4.52 0.22 7.17
N ASN A 139 4.00 1.23 6.51
CA ASN A 139 4.69 2.47 6.21
C ASN A 139 4.25 3.56 7.20
N PRO A 140 5.14 4.06 8.11
CA PRO A 140 6.60 4.02 7.99
C PRO A 140 7.31 2.97 8.86
N THR A 141 6.65 2.30 9.80
CA THR A 141 7.28 1.57 10.92
C THR A 141 7.91 0.23 10.53
N SER A 142 7.72 -0.22 9.28
CA SER A 142 8.22 -1.51 8.75
C SER A 142 7.70 -2.77 9.49
N ILE A 143 6.66 -2.63 10.30
CA ILE A 143 6.02 -3.74 11.02
C ILE A 143 5.26 -4.62 10.02
N THR A 144 5.29 -5.92 10.24
CA THR A 144 4.42 -6.91 9.59
C THR A 144 3.49 -7.51 10.64
N MET A 145 2.20 -7.32 10.47
CA MET A 145 1.18 -7.82 11.40
C MET A 145 1.08 -9.34 11.33
N SER A 146 1.15 -10.01 12.48
CA SER A 146 1.04 -11.47 12.58
C SER A 146 -0.33 -11.99 12.17
N ALA A 147 -0.44 -13.29 11.90
CA ALA A 147 -1.72 -13.93 11.55
C ALA A 147 -2.72 -13.83 12.71
N GLU A 148 -2.25 -13.97 13.94
CA GLU A 148 -3.05 -13.86 15.15
C GLU A 148 -3.61 -12.44 15.30
N ARG A 149 -2.76 -11.42 15.17
CA ARG A 149 -3.17 -10.02 15.24
C ARG A 149 -4.17 -9.66 14.13
N ARG A 150 -4.00 -10.19 12.92
CA ARG A 150 -4.98 -9.99 11.82
C ARG A 150 -6.35 -10.56 12.20
N LYS A 151 -6.40 -11.74 12.84
CA LYS A 151 -7.66 -12.33 13.33
C LYS A 151 -8.30 -11.47 14.42
N GLU A 152 -7.54 -11.05 15.43
CA GLU A 152 -8.04 -10.19 16.51
C GLU A 152 -8.63 -8.88 15.97
N ILE A 153 -7.91 -8.17 15.11
CA ILE A 153 -8.39 -6.94 14.46
C ILE A 153 -9.63 -7.21 13.62
N SER A 154 -9.69 -8.34 12.89
CA SER A 154 -10.85 -8.68 12.07
C SER A 154 -12.12 -8.91 12.92
N LEU A 155 -11.97 -9.48 14.12
CA LEU A 155 -13.09 -9.67 15.05
C LEU A 155 -13.62 -8.33 15.55
N VAL A 156 -12.75 -7.39 15.89
CA VAL A 156 -13.16 -6.03 16.30
C VAL A 156 -13.90 -5.32 15.16
N ILE A 157 -13.36 -5.37 13.93
CA ILE A 157 -13.99 -4.74 12.75
C ILE A 157 -15.39 -5.31 12.52
N LYS A 158 -15.55 -6.64 12.57
CA LYS A 158 -16.86 -7.29 12.43
C LYS A 158 -17.82 -6.89 13.55
N LYS A 159 -17.37 -6.94 14.81
CA LYS A 159 -18.18 -6.59 15.99
C LYS A 159 -18.68 -5.16 15.93
N GLN A 160 -17.82 -4.23 15.51
CA GLN A 160 -18.13 -2.80 15.41
C GLN A 160 -18.82 -2.42 14.09
N ASN A 161 -18.92 -3.37 13.15
CA ASN A 161 -19.52 -3.18 11.82
C ASN A 161 -18.96 -1.96 11.07
N ILE A 162 -17.64 -1.76 11.15
CA ILE A 162 -16.93 -0.69 10.46
C ILE A 162 -16.25 -1.18 9.17
N LEU A 163 -15.87 -0.25 8.30
CA LEU A 163 -15.17 -0.58 7.05
C LEU A 163 -13.65 -0.63 7.27
N LEU A 164 -13.01 -1.61 6.65
CA LEU A 164 -11.56 -1.67 6.53
C LEU A 164 -11.11 -1.18 5.15
N ILE A 165 -10.16 -0.27 5.14
CA ILE A 165 -9.35 0.05 3.97
C ILE A 165 -8.00 -0.63 4.19
N GLU A 166 -7.76 -1.74 3.50
CA GLU A 166 -6.49 -2.47 3.57
C GLU A 166 -5.59 -2.06 2.40
N ASP A 167 -4.55 -1.28 2.68
CA ASP A 167 -3.52 -0.93 1.68
C ASP A 167 -2.41 -1.99 1.69
N ASP A 168 -2.47 -2.87 0.73
CA ASP A 168 -1.53 -3.99 0.57
C ASP A 168 -0.55 -3.77 -0.59
N THR A 169 -0.13 -2.53 -0.79
CA THR A 169 0.90 -2.16 -1.79
C THR A 169 2.22 -2.92 -1.60
N TYR A 170 2.47 -3.42 -0.39
CA TYR A 170 3.65 -4.21 -0.03
C TYR A 170 3.35 -5.70 0.23
N GLY A 171 2.17 -6.20 -0.11
CA GLY A 171 1.76 -7.59 0.11
C GLY A 171 2.74 -8.63 -0.41
N PHE A 172 3.43 -8.33 -1.51
CA PHE A 172 4.45 -9.21 -2.08
C PHE A 172 5.66 -9.47 -1.16
N MET A 173 5.85 -8.68 -0.10
CA MET A 173 6.91 -8.87 0.90
C MET A 173 6.49 -9.81 2.04
N ALA A 174 5.19 -9.92 2.32
CA ALA A 174 4.69 -10.76 3.41
C ALA A 174 4.85 -12.26 3.12
N GLY A 175 5.05 -12.61 1.84
CA GLY A 175 5.09 -13.99 1.38
C GLY A 175 3.72 -14.67 1.43
N SER A 176 3.64 -15.90 0.90
CA SER A 176 2.41 -16.67 0.82
C SER A 176 1.88 -17.21 2.16
N LYS A 177 2.42 -16.79 3.30
CA LYS A 177 2.06 -17.34 4.61
C LYS A 177 1.08 -16.49 5.41
N LEU A 178 0.88 -15.24 5.02
CA LEU A 178 0.04 -14.30 5.74
C LEU A 178 -1.11 -13.80 4.84
N PRO A 179 -2.31 -14.39 4.96
CA PRO A 179 -3.46 -13.91 4.20
C PRO A 179 -3.79 -12.47 4.60
N PRO A 180 -4.26 -11.63 3.67
CA PRO A 180 -4.74 -10.29 3.99
C PRO A 180 -6.00 -10.37 4.87
N LEU A 181 -6.32 -9.28 5.61
CA LEU A 181 -7.56 -9.20 6.34
C LEU A 181 -8.77 -9.30 5.41
N ALA A 182 -8.67 -8.82 4.18
CA ALA A 182 -9.69 -8.98 3.15
C ALA A 182 -10.11 -10.45 2.91
N ALA A 183 -9.22 -11.41 3.12
CA ALA A 183 -9.57 -12.83 3.06
C ALA A 183 -10.38 -13.32 4.28
N LEU A 184 -10.28 -12.63 5.42
CA LEU A 184 -10.98 -12.96 6.67
C LEU A 184 -12.34 -12.27 6.77
N ILE A 185 -12.44 -11.04 6.26
CA ILE A 185 -13.61 -10.15 6.38
C ILE A 185 -13.92 -9.45 5.04
N PRO A 186 -14.16 -10.20 3.95
CA PRO A 186 -14.33 -9.62 2.61
C PRO A 186 -15.48 -8.61 2.52
N GLU A 187 -16.57 -8.82 3.26
CA GLU A 187 -17.75 -7.93 3.24
C GLU A 187 -17.49 -6.57 3.90
N ASN A 188 -16.47 -6.48 4.78
CA ASN A 188 -16.11 -5.25 5.46
C ASN A 188 -14.89 -4.57 4.84
N THR A 189 -14.23 -5.16 3.84
CA THR A 189 -12.90 -4.71 3.39
C THR A 189 -12.90 -4.21 1.97
N VAL A 190 -12.41 -2.98 1.78
CA VAL A 190 -11.87 -2.52 0.49
C VAL A 190 -10.36 -2.79 0.50
N TYR A 191 -9.93 -3.71 -0.35
CA TYR A 191 -8.52 -4.11 -0.46
C TYR A 191 -7.87 -3.43 -1.65
N VAL A 192 -6.77 -2.72 -1.41
CA VAL A 192 -6.03 -1.96 -2.41
C VAL A 192 -4.66 -2.59 -2.64
N HIS A 193 -4.45 -3.14 -3.84
CA HIS A 193 -3.19 -3.77 -4.23
C HIS A 193 -2.51 -3.00 -5.37
N GLY A 194 -1.51 -2.18 -5.01
CA GLY A 194 -0.77 -1.38 -5.96
C GLY A 194 0.39 -2.13 -6.60
N LEU A 195 0.55 -2.04 -7.93
CA LEU A 195 1.64 -2.68 -8.66
C LEU A 195 2.93 -1.84 -8.73
N SER A 196 2.91 -0.62 -8.23
CA SER A 196 4.06 0.30 -8.30
C SER A 196 5.31 -0.20 -7.57
N LYS A 197 5.16 -0.99 -6.51
CA LYS A 197 6.28 -1.49 -5.70
C LYS A 197 6.70 -2.89 -6.13
N SER A 198 5.76 -3.74 -6.47
CA SER A 198 6.03 -5.08 -6.96
C SER A 198 6.62 -5.06 -8.38
N LEU A 199 6.05 -4.31 -9.30
CA LEU A 199 6.48 -4.26 -10.70
C LEU A 199 7.27 -2.97 -11.02
N SER A 200 6.58 -1.89 -11.39
CA SER A 200 7.22 -0.62 -11.72
C SER A 200 6.38 0.57 -11.32
N SER A 201 7.03 1.59 -10.79
CA SER A 201 6.39 2.84 -10.35
C SER A 201 5.74 3.62 -11.50
N GLY A 202 6.26 3.48 -12.72
CA GLY A 202 5.75 4.12 -13.94
C GLY A 202 4.45 3.51 -14.48
N LEU A 203 4.12 2.28 -14.12
CA LEU A 203 2.90 1.62 -14.62
C LEU A 203 1.62 2.26 -14.08
N ARG A 204 1.64 2.79 -12.86
CA ARG A 204 0.48 3.44 -12.24
C ARG A 204 -0.80 2.60 -12.35
N ILE A 205 -0.75 1.33 -11.95
CA ILE A 205 -1.88 0.41 -11.88
C ILE A 205 -2.06 -0.08 -10.44
N ALA A 206 -3.30 -0.15 -10.00
CA ALA A 206 -3.71 -0.83 -8.77
C ALA A 206 -4.99 -1.63 -9.01
N TYR A 207 -5.10 -2.79 -8.39
CA TYR A 207 -6.32 -3.56 -8.27
C TYR A 207 -7.00 -3.18 -6.96
N VAL A 208 -8.31 -2.93 -7.02
CA VAL A 208 -9.14 -2.64 -5.84
C VAL A 208 -10.23 -3.70 -5.77
N VAL A 209 -10.20 -4.53 -4.71
CA VAL A 209 -11.27 -5.50 -4.45
C VAL A 209 -12.31 -4.85 -3.54
N ILE A 210 -13.56 -4.89 -3.96
CA ILE A 210 -14.64 -4.13 -3.36
C ILE A 210 -15.77 -5.08 -2.95
N PRO A 211 -16.34 -4.94 -1.74
CA PRO A 211 -17.56 -5.65 -1.36
C PRO A 211 -18.71 -5.36 -2.34
N TYR A 212 -19.51 -6.39 -2.62
CA TYR A 212 -20.57 -6.34 -3.64
C TYR A 212 -21.51 -5.13 -3.48
N GLN A 213 -21.92 -4.84 -2.24
CA GLN A 213 -22.85 -3.75 -1.93
C GLN A 213 -22.32 -2.35 -2.33
N TYR A 214 -21.02 -2.17 -2.50
CA TYR A 214 -20.42 -0.87 -2.84
C TYR A 214 -20.03 -0.72 -4.31
N GLN A 215 -20.14 -1.77 -5.12
CA GLN A 215 -19.65 -1.78 -6.51
C GLN A 215 -20.21 -0.63 -7.36
N LYS A 216 -21.54 -0.44 -7.33
CA LYS A 216 -22.19 0.64 -8.10
C LYS A 216 -21.62 2.01 -7.75
N LEU A 217 -21.45 2.27 -6.45
CA LEU A 217 -20.92 3.53 -5.95
C LEU A 217 -19.46 3.75 -6.39
N PHE A 218 -18.63 2.71 -6.25
CA PHE A 218 -17.24 2.76 -6.70
C PHE A 218 -17.11 3.01 -8.21
N HIS A 219 -17.90 2.32 -9.04
CA HIS A 219 -17.89 2.55 -10.48
C HIS A 219 -18.27 3.98 -10.84
N THR A 220 -19.31 4.52 -10.20
CA THR A 220 -19.71 5.91 -10.41
C THR A 220 -18.60 6.88 -10.02
N THR A 221 -18.00 6.71 -8.84
CA THR A 221 -16.92 7.58 -8.35
C THR A 221 -15.67 7.46 -9.22
N ALA A 222 -15.27 6.22 -9.57
CA ALA A 222 -14.10 6.00 -10.43
C ALA A 222 -14.25 6.67 -11.81
N ASN A 223 -15.44 6.57 -12.42
CA ASN A 223 -15.71 7.21 -13.70
C ASN A 223 -15.67 8.75 -13.61
N ASN A 224 -16.12 9.33 -12.49
CA ASN A 224 -16.07 10.77 -12.30
C ASN A 224 -14.66 11.31 -12.05
N ILE A 225 -13.78 10.52 -11.43
CA ILE A 225 -12.43 10.98 -11.06
C ILE A 225 -11.40 10.68 -12.14
N THR A 226 -11.44 9.48 -12.72
CA THR A 226 -10.37 8.98 -13.59
C THR A 226 -10.84 8.73 -15.01
N LEU A 227 -12.17 8.68 -15.25
CA LEU A 227 -12.77 8.22 -16.51
C LEU A 227 -12.29 6.82 -16.88
N LYS A 228 -11.01 6.66 -17.20
CA LYS A 228 -10.36 5.38 -17.51
C LYS A 228 -8.88 5.40 -17.11
N ILE A 229 -8.37 4.21 -16.80
CA ILE A 229 -6.94 4.01 -16.60
C ILE A 229 -6.19 4.02 -17.94
N PRO A 230 -4.87 4.31 -17.94
CA PRO A 230 -4.05 4.19 -19.14
C PRO A 230 -4.00 2.73 -19.62
N MET A 231 -4.62 2.45 -20.78
CA MET A 231 -4.79 1.07 -21.30
C MET A 231 -3.45 0.41 -21.59
N LEU A 232 -2.48 1.12 -22.17
CA LEU A 232 -1.15 0.58 -22.42
C LEU A 232 -0.48 0.10 -21.13
N ASN A 233 -0.59 0.87 -20.05
CA ASN A 233 0.01 0.49 -18.77
C ASN A 233 -0.68 -0.73 -18.15
N ALA A 234 -1.99 -0.85 -18.30
CA ALA A 234 -2.75 -2.01 -17.86
C ALA A 234 -2.39 -3.25 -18.67
N GLU A 235 -2.19 -3.11 -19.98
CA GLU A 235 -1.76 -4.21 -20.84
C GLU A 235 -0.34 -4.67 -20.51
N ILE A 236 0.60 -3.75 -20.28
CA ILE A 236 1.95 -4.10 -19.84
C ILE A 236 1.92 -4.86 -18.52
N ALA A 237 1.15 -4.40 -17.54
CA ALA A 237 0.99 -5.09 -16.26
C ALA A 237 0.41 -6.51 -16.45
N SER A 238 -0.57 -6.63 -17.34
CA SER A 238 -1.20 -7.91 -17.67
C SER A 238 -0.24 -8.88 -18.34
N GLU A 239 0.55 -8.41 -19.29
CA GLU A 239 1.58 -9.21 -19.99
C GLU A 239 2.65 -9.70 -19.00
N LEU A 240 3.14 -8.84 -18.10
CA LEU A 240 4.10 -9.22 -17.08
C LEU A 240 3.55 -10.32 -16.16
N ILE A 241 2.28 -10.23 -15.77
CA ILE A 241 1.62 -11.23 -14.91
C ILE A 241 1.41 -12.54 -15.65
N LEU A 242 0.90 -12.48 -16.88
CA LEU A 242 0.56 -13.70 -17.65
C LEU A 242 1.81 -14.48 -18.07
N SER A 243 2.90 -13.80 -18.39
CA SER A 243 4.18 -14.42 -18.79
C SER A 243 4.99 -14.98 -17.61
N GLY A 244 4.62 -14.70 -16.36
CA GLY A 244 5.42 -15.06 -15.16
C GLY A 244 6.58 -14.12 -14.88
N MET A 245 6.80 -13.09 -15.70
CA MET A 245 7.88 -12.10 -15.49
C MET A 245 7.64 -11.30 -14.22
N ALA A 246 6.40 -11.07 -13.83
CA ALA A 246 6.04 -10.33 -12.61
C ALA A 246 6.58 -11.02 -11.36
N GLU A 247 6.44 -12.33 -11.24
CA GLU A 247 6.96 -13.13 -10.12
C GLU A 247 8.49 -13.11 -10.09
N ASP A 248 9.14 -13.16 -11.24
CA ASP A 248 10.61 -13.10 -11.32
C ASP A 248 11.14 -11.71 -10.96
N MET A 249 10.45 -10.64 -11.35
CA MET A 249 10.76 -9.28 -10.90
C MET A 249 10.67 -9.16 -9.36
N ILE A 250 9.62 -9.72 -8.75
CA ILE A 250 9.47 -9.75 -7.29
C ILE A 250 10.63 -10.50 -6.63
N LYS A 251 10.96 -11.71 -7.11
CA LYS A 251 12.09 -12.50 -6.57
C LYS A 251 13.41 -11.73 -6.61
N LYS A 252 13.71 -11.09 -7.74
CA LYS A 252 14.92 -10.26 -7.91
C LYS A 252 14.92 -9.08 -6.93
N LYS A 253 13.80 -8.36 -6.78
CA LYS A 253 13.64 -7.23 -5.84
C LYS A 253 13.81 -7.68 -4.39
N CYS A 254 13.18 -8.77 -3.99
CA CYS A 254 13.30 -9.34 -2.65
C CYS A 254 14.76 -9.74 -2.34
N LYS A 255 15.45 -10.37 -3.29
CA LYS A 255 16.87 -10.75 -3.13
C LYS A 255 17.72 -9.51 -2.87
N LEU A 256 17.62 -8.50 -3.73
CA LEU A 256 18.39 -7.26 -3.60
C LEU A 256 18.05 -6.49 -2.32
N SER A 257 16.78 -6.46 -1.95
CA SER A 257 16.36 -5.83 -0.69
C SER A 257 16.97 -6.55 0.52
N LYS A 258 16.95 -7.88 0.53
CA LYS A 258 17.58 -8.67 1.60
C LYS A 258 19.06 -8.37 1.75
N GLU A 259 19.82 -8.31 0.65
CA GLU A 259 21.24 -7.96 0.65
C GLU A 259 21.49 -6.57 1.27
N ARG A 260 20.67 -5.58 0.91
CA ARG A 260 20.77 -4.22 1.45
C ARG A 260 20.36 -4.12 2.92
N ASN A 261 19.34 -4.86 3.34
CA ASN A 261 18.96 -4.91 4.74
C ASN A 261 20.01 -5.61 5.60
N GLN A 262 20.74 -6.59 5.07
CA GLN A 262 21.89 -7.16 5.74
C GLN A 262 23.05 -6.15 5.90
N LEU A 263 23.23 -5.26 4.92
CA LEU A 263 24.18 -4.16 5.07
C LEU A 263 23.72 -3.16 6.14
N TYR A 264 22.44 -2.76 6.12
CA TYR A 264 21.84 -1.89 7.13
C TYR A 264 22.04 -2.46 8.55
N ALA A 265 21.80 -3.75 8.73
CA ALA A 265 21.92 -4.44 10.02
C ALA A 265 23.32 -4.36 10.63
N LYS A 266 24.37 -4.18 9.83
CA LYS A 266 25.75 -4.01 10.34
C LYS A 266 25.94 -2.70 11.09
N PHE A 267 25.14 -1.67 10.77
CA PHE A 267 25.22 -0.34 11.37
C PHE A 267 24.15 -0.08 12.40
N PHE A 268 22.98 -0.71 12.25
CA PHE A 268 21.77 -0.47 13.07
C PHE A 268 21.10 -1.80 13.47
N PRO A 269 21.78 -2.68 14.24
CA PRO A 269 21.29 -4.04 14.53
C PRO A 269 19.96 -4.05 15.30
N ASP A 270 19.74 -3.08 16.19
CA ASP A 270 18.57 -3.01 17.08
C ASP A 270 17.30 -2.45 16.40
N SER A 271 17.43 -1.95 15.16
CA SER A 271 16.33 -1.32 14.43
C SER A 271 15.96 -2.04 13.14
N VAL A 272 16.39 -3.29 12.98
CA VAL A 272 16.12 -4.09 11.79
C VAL A 272 14.69 -4.61 11.83
N SER A 273 13.94 -4.39 10.75
CA SER A 273 12.62 -5.00 10.57
C SER A 273 12.71 -6.53 10.59
N THR A 274 11.71 -7.18 11.16
CA THR A 274 11.55 -8.64 11.12
C THR A 274 11.36 -9.18 9.70
N ASN A 275 10.90 -8.33 8.77
CA ASN A 275 10.77 -8.67 7.36
C ASN A 275 12.09 -8.38 6.60
N PRO A 276 12.83 -9.40 6.15
CA PRO A 276 14.12 -9.22 5.49
C PRO A 276 14.02 -8.56 4.10
N TYR A 277 12.83 -8.49 3.53
CA TYR A 277 12.56 -7.96 2.19
C TYR A 277 12.09 -6.51 2.20
N GLY A 278 12.08 -5.87 3.38
CA GLY A 278 11.60 -4.51 3.54
C GLY A 278 12.37 -3.49 2.68
N PHE A 279 11.67 -2.49 2.18
CA PHE A 279 12.23 -1.45 1.31
C PHE A 279 12.70 -0.22 2.06
N PHE A 280 12.39 -0.14 3.33
CA PHE A 280 12.83 0.91 4.25
C PHE A 280 12.90 0.34 5.66
N GLN A 281 13.58 1.04 6.53
CA GLN A 281 13.71 0.72 7.95
C GLN A 281 13.22 1.90 8.77
N TRP A 282 12.74 1.62 9.97
CA TRP A 282 12.32 2.61 10.95
C TRP A 282 13.34 2.68 12.07
N LEU A 283 14.09 3.78 12.15
CA LEU A 283 15.15 3.98 13.13
C LEU A 283 14.67 4.95 14.21
N PRO A 284 14.40 4.48 15.43
CA PRO A 284 14.19 5.36 16.58
C PRO A 284 15.42 6.22 16.83
N LEU A 285 15.22 7.48 17.12
CA LEU A 285 16.28 8.40 17.49
C LEU A 285 16.41 8.43 19.03
N PRO A 286 17.59 8.83 19.56
CA PRO A 286 17.77 9.04 21.00
C PRO A 286 16.76 10.02 21.57
N GLU A 287 16.40 9.85 22.84
CA GLU A 287 15.50 10.75 23.53
C GLU A 287 15.95 12.23 23.35
N LYS A 288 14.99 13.12 23.20
CA LYS A 288 15.18 14.56 22.97
C LYS A 288 15.81 14.95 21.64
N THR A 289 16.03 14.00 20.71
CA THR A 289 16.46 14.35 19.37
C THR A 289 15.27 14.84 18.56
N ASP A 290 15.38 16.03 18.00
CA ASP A 290 14.39 16.58 17.06
C ASP A 290 14.55 15.89 15.70
N GLY A 291 13.54 15.12 15.30
CA GLY A 291 13.53 14.36 14.04
C GLY A 291 13.60 15.26 12.81
N TYR A 292 12.94 16.42 12.84
CA TYR A 292 12.98 17.37 11.74
C TYR A 292 14.37 18.00 11.60
N HIS A 293 14.98 18.41 12.72
CA HIS A 293 16.35 18.90 12.71
C HIS A 293 17.32 17.84 12.17
N PHE A 294 17.15 16.57 12.58
CA PHE A 294 17.96 15.45 12.07
C PHE A 294 17.81 15.31 10.54
N GLU A 295 16.57 15.35 10.02
CA GLU A 295 16.28 15.29 8.58
C GLU A 295 17.02 16.39 7.82
N VAL A 296 16.94 17.63 8.30
CA VAL A 296 17.64 18.78 7.69
C VAL A 296 19.18 18.62 7.72
N GLN A 297 19.74 18.09 8.82
CA GLN A 297 21.19 17.85 8.90
C GLN A 297 21.65 16.70 8.01
N ALA A 298 20.82 15.68 7.83
CA ALA A 298 21.09 14.59 6.89
C ALA A 298 21.08 15.10 5.44
N GLU A 299 20.10 15.94 5.08
CA GLU A 299 20.01 16.53 3.74
C GLU A 299 21.21 17.38 3.38
N LYS A 300 21.75 18.17 4.33
CA LYS A 300 23.02 18.93 4.16
C LYS A 300 24.23 18.02 3.87
N ARG A 301 24.12 16.72 4.15
CA ARG A 301 25.13 15.69 3.87
C ARG A 301 24.73 14.78 2.70
N GLU A 302 23.80 15.25 1.88
CA GLU A 302 23.29 14.54 0.71
C GLU A 302 22.58 13.19 1.05
N VAL A 303 22.13 13.03 2.28
CA VAL A 303 21.38 11.86 2.74
C VAL A 303 19.93 12.23 2.95
N THR A 304 19.02 11.66 2.17
CA THR A 304 17.57 11.88 2.30
C THR A 304 16.96 10.84 3.24
N VAL A 305 16.44 11.29 4.35
CA VAL A 305 15.63 10.50 5.30
C VAL A 305 14.29 11.23 5.51
N LEU A 306 13.33 10.58 6.16
CA LEU A 306 12.05 11.20 6.48
C LEU A 306 11.76 11.03 7.98
N CYS A 307 11.55 12.15 8.68
CA CYS A 307 11.25 12.13 10.11
C CYS A 307 9.83 11.61 10.41
N SER A 308 9.64 11.14 11.63
CA SER A 308 8.38 10.60 12.15
C SER A 308 7.21 11.56 12.03
N ASP A 309 7.44 12.86 12.17
CA ASP A 309 6.41 13.89 12.13
C ASP A 309 5.64 13.93 10.80
N ARG A 310 6.29 13.53 9.71
CA ARG A 310 5.66 13.43 8.39
C ARG A 310 4.59 12.35 8.27
N PHE A 311 4.58 11.42 9.21
CA PHE A 311 3.70 10.24 9.24
C PHE A 311 2.72 10.25 10.40
N ALA A 312 2.83 11.23 11.30
CA ALA A 312 2.10 11.24 12.55
C ALA A 312 0.64 11.66 12.38
N VAL A 313 -0.26 10.95 13.06
CA VAL A 313 -1.69 11.22 13.14
C VAL A 313 -2.03 11.82 14.51
N GLY A 314 -2.79 12.93 14.50
CA GLY A 314 -3.19 13.60 15.74
C GLY A 314 -2.03 14.27 16.48
N ASN A 315 -2.29 14.59 17.75
CA ASN A 315 -1.35 15.27 18.67
C ASN A 315 -0.86 14.34 19.80
N THR A 316 -0.69 13.05 19.53
CA THR A 316 -0.23 12.08 20.53
C THR A 316 1.27 12.25 20.83
N SER A 317 1.72 11.76 22.00
CA SER A 317 3.14 11.65 22.33
C SER A 317 3.85 10.84 21.24
N ARG A 318 4.90 11.39 20.67
CA ARG A 318 5.55 10.84 19.48
C ARG A 318 6.96 10.40 19.80
N LEU A 319 7.28 9.18 19.38
CA LEU A 319 8.66 8.74 19.33
C LEU A 319 9.37 9.49 18.19
N SER A 320 10.47 10.15 18.48
CA SER A 320 11.33 10.71 17.46
C SER A 320 12.01 9.55 16.70
N ALA A 321 11.79 9.48 15.40
CA ALA A 321 12.33 8.43 14.58
C ALA A 321 12.51 8.93 13.14
N ILE A 322 13.27 8.18 12.35
CA ILE A 322 13.42 8.42 10.92
C ILE A 322 13.15 7.16 10.11
N ARG A 323 12.57 7.35 8.94
CA ARG A 323 12.44 6.29 7.94
C ARG A 323 13.60 6.38 6.95
N ILE A 324 14.38 5.32 6.85
CA ILE A 324 15.51 5.17 5.95
C ILE A 324 15.13 4.23 4.80
N ALA A 325 15.19 4.71 3.55
CA ALA A 325 14.98 3.87 2.38
C ALA A 325 16.23 3.03 2.10
N THR A 326 16.11 1.69 2.20
CA THR A 326 17.22 0.76 1.93
C THR A 326 17.26 0.30 0.47
N CYS A 327 16.24 0.60 -0.31
CA CYS A 327 16.06 0.13 -1.69
C CYS A 327 16.12 1.25 -2.74
N SER A 328 16.72 2.39 -2.43
CA SER A 328 16.98 3.43 -3.44
C SER A 328 17.98 2.95 -4.49
N PRO A 329 17.87 3.39 -5.78
CA PRO A 329 18.86 3.04 -6.80
C PRO A 329 20.26 3.52 -6.37
N LYS A 330 21.29 2.85 -6.89
CA LYS A 330 22.67 3.37 -6.77
C LYS A 330 22.70 4.75 -7.44
N GLN A 331 23.28 5.73 -6.77
CA GLN A 331 23.74 6.93 -7.47
C GLN A 331 24.73 6.49 -8.53
N GLN A 332 24.51 6.94 -9.76
CA GLN A 332 25.45 6.69 -10.86
C GLN A 332 26.68 7.58 -10.71
#